data_3bb1cc0f048424d0becdfc9d58160779
#
_entry.id   3bb1cc0f048424d0becdfc9d58160779
#
_cell.length_a   1.000
_cell.length_b   1.000
_cell.length_c   1.000
_cell.angle_alpha   90.00
_cell.angle_beta   90.00
_cell.angle_gamma   90.00
#
_symmetry.space_group_name_H-M   'P 1'
#
loop_
_entity.id
_entity.type
_entity.pdbx_description
1 polymer ?
#
loop_
_entity_poly.entity_id
_entity_poly.type
_entity_poly.pdbx_seq_one_letter_code
_entity_poly.pdbx_strand_id
1 'polypeptide(L)'
;QVPDLKSFGRHPAEVIFKDLPNKSWHGWRYIAFDEAQRLHITVGAPCNICTTRGLEGTIIRLDKNNRAEIIARGIRNSVGMDFNPRTGQIYFTDNGADFMGDDTPPDELNHISGPGQHFGFPYFGGGTDRTAEFRDQTPDKPTQPPVVKFGAHVAALGIHFYRGTQFPKAYRKDAFVAQHGSWNRKVPQGYRIMRIRMHEKGK
;
A
#
# COMPACT_ATOMS: atom_id res chain seq x y z
N GLN A 1 25.98 -6.27 7.22
CA GLN A 1 26.41 -7.65 7.47
C GLN A 1 25.17 -8.47 7.75
N VAL A 2 24.93 -9.54 6.99
CA VAL A 2 23.88 -10.52 7.32
C VAL A 2 24.35 -11.22 8.60
N PRO A 3 23.53 -11.22 9.68
CA PRO A 3 23.91 -11.93 10.91
C PRO A 3 24.19 -13.41 10.57
N ASP A 4 25.18 -13.98 11.20
CA ASP A 4 25.46 -15.41 11.08
C ASP A 4 24.21 -16.20 11.44
N LEU A 5 23.71 -17.04 10.53
CA LEU A 5 22.53 -17.89 10.74
C LEU A 5 22.62 -18.73 12.02
N LYS A 6 23.84 -19.03 12.51
CA LYS A 6 24.06 -19.73 13.78
C LYS A 6 23.69 -18.90 15.01
N SER A 7 23.63 -17.57 14.88
CA SER A 7 23.21 -16.65 15.96
C SER A 7 21.71 -16.31 15.90
N PHE A 8 21.02 -16.70 14.84
CA PHE A 8 19.60 -16.43 14.66
C PHE A 8 18.79 -17.13 15.77
N GLY A 9 17.96 -16.36 16.47
CA GLY A 9 17.16 -16.86 17.59
C GLY A 9 17.85 -16.89 18.96
N ARG A 10 19.13 -16.51 19.06
CA ARG A 10 19.85 -16.42 20.35
C ARG A 10 19.71 -15.05 21.02
N HIS A 11 19.22 -14.05 20.31
CA HIS A 11 18.96 -12.72 20.86
C HIS A 11 17.46 -12.52 21.09
N PRO A 12 17.04 -11.95 22.21
CA PRO A 12 15.64 -11.62 22.43
C PRO A 12 15.16 -10.61 21.39
N ALA A 13 13.89 -10.76 20.97
CA ALA A 13 13.27 -9.77 20.09
C ALA A 13 13.14 -8.42 20.84
N GLU A 14 13.45 -7.33 20.15
CA GLU A 14 13.33 -5.98 20.68
C GLU A 14 12.16 -5.25 20.02
N VAL A 15 11.36 -4.54 20.82
CA VAL A 15 10.28 -3.69 20.33
C VAL A 15 10.85 -2.31 19.99
N ILE A 16 11.02 -2.01 18.69
CA ILE A 16 11.56 -0.73 18.23
C ILE A 16 10.51 0.37 18.07
N PHE A 17 9.21 0.00 17.90
CA PHE A 17 8.09 0.94 17.80
C PHE A 17 6.80 0.28 18.30
N LYS A 18 6.10 0.89 19.27
CA LYS A 18 4.92 0.32 19.95
C LYS A 18 3.62 1.08 19.73
N ASP A 19 3.67 2.24 19.06
CA ASP A 19 2.53 3.17 18.97
C ASP A 19 1.66 2.95 17.71
N LEU A 20 1.73 1.75 17.11
CA LEU A 20 0.82 1.37 16.03
C LEU A 20 -0.61 1.21 16.55
N PRO A 21 -1.64 1.64 15.78
CA PRO A 21 -3.02 1.42 16.14
C PRO A 21 -3.32 -0.08 16.34
N ASN A 22 -4.07 -0.40 17.41
CA ASN A 22 -4.41 -1.78 17.81
C ASN A 22 -5.83 -2.19 17.43
N LYS A 23 -6.36 -1.67 16.33
CA LYS A 23 -7.71 -1.98 15.86
C LYS A 23 -7.75 -3.34 15.13
N SER A 24 -8.90 -4.02 15.20
CA SER A 24 -9.09 -5.34 14.60
C SER A 24 -9.17 -5.31 13.07
N TRP A 25 -9.70 -4.22 12.48
CA TRP A 25 -9.79 -4.06 11.03
C TRP A 25 -8.47 -3.63 10.44
N HIS A 26 -8.13 -4.18 9.27
CA HIS A 26 -6.92 -3.86 8.50
C HIS A 26 -5.65 -3.87 9.37
N GLY A 27 -5.56 -4.86 10.26
CA GLY A 27 -4.47 -5.02 11.22
C GLY A 27 -3.14 -5.46 10.62
N TRP A 28 -3.15 -5.96 9.39
CA TRP A 28 -1.95 -6.34 8.65
C TRP A 28 -1.06 -5.11 8.43
N ARG A 29 0.24 -5.32 8.56
CA ARG A 29 1.26 -4.29 8.35
C ARG A 29 2.27 -4.82 7.33
N TYR A 30 2.55 -4.02 6.33
CA TYR A 30 3.68 -4.30 5.45
C TYR A 30 4.84 -3.40 5.83
N ILE A 31 6.05 -3.92 5.76
CA ILE A 31 7.27 -3.18 6.06
C ILE A 31 8.24 -3.26 4.89
N ALA A 32 8.95 -2.17 4.63
CA ALA A 32 10.03 -2.14 3.64
C ALA A 32 11.09 -1.11 4.06
N PHE A 33 12.34 -1.37 3.66
CA PHE A 33 13.43 -0.43 3.86
C PHE A 33 13.74 0.29 2.55
N ASP A 34 13.93 1.60 2.62
CA ASP A 34 14.44 2.37 1.49
C ASP A 34 15.97 2.21 1.33
N GLU A 35 16.55 2.82 0.30
CA GLU A 35 17.99 2.77 0.06
C GLU A 35 18.82 3.38 1.19
N ALA A 36 18.25 4.32 1.94
CA ALA A 36 18.87 4.90 3.14
C ALA A 36 18.63 4.06 4.41
N GLN A 37 18.11 2.83 4.28
CA GLN A 37 17.82 1.88 5.36
C GLN A 37 16.79 2.42 6.37
N ARG A 38 15.88 3.30 5.94
CA ARG A 38 14.80 3.80 6.79
C ARG A 38 13.59 2.89 6.66
N LEU A 39 13.03 2.49 7.78
CA LEU A 39 11.87 1.60 7.84
C LEU A 39 10.58 2.34 7.49
N HIS A 40 9.85 1.84 6.50
CA HIS A 40 8.51 2.28 6.15
C HIS A 40 7.49 1.22 6.55
N ILE A 41 6.31 1.66 7.01
CA ILE A 41 5.26 0.77 7.51
C ILE A 41 3.91 1.24 6.94
N THR A 42 3.11 0.31 6.40
CA THR A 42 1.72 0.60 6.03
C THR A 42 0.82 0.45 7.25
N VAL A 43 -0.14 1.35 7.41
CA VAL A 43 -1.09 1.34 8.53
C VAL A 43 -2.50 1.52 7.97
N GLY A 44 -3.30 0.45 7.98
CA GLY A 44 -4.68 0.47 7.45
C GLY A 44 -5.65 1.29 8.31
N ALA A 45 -6.78 1.64 7.70
CA ALA A 45 -7.90 2.27 8.39
C ALA A 45 -8.61 1.28 9.33
N PRO A 46 -9.24 1.74 10.43
CA PRO A 46 -9.84 0.85 11.43
C PRO A 46 -11.25 0.35 11.06
N CYS A 47 -11.67 0.51 9.81
CA CYS A 47 -13.06 0.27 9.38
C CYS A 47 -13.16 0.09 7.87
N ASN A 48 -14.33 -0.25 7.38
CA ASN A 48 -14.63 -0.26 5.94
C ASN A 48 -14.57 1.17 5.36
N ILE A 49 -15.38 2.09 5.90
CA ILE A 49 -15.43 3.52 5.53
C ILE A 49 -15.63 4.33 6.81
N CYS A 50 -14.65 5.14 7.20
CA CYS A 50 -14.73 6.03 8.35
C CYS A 50 -13.62 7.08 8.36
N THR A 51 -13.76 8.09 9.19
CA THR A 51 -12.68 9.04 9.50
C THR A 51 -11.52 8.35 10.20
N THR A 52 -10.31 8.57 9.72
CA THR A 52 -9.06 8.06 10.31
C THR A 52 -8.43 9.08 11.24
N ARG A 53 -7.68 8.60 12.25
CA ARG A 53 -7.01 9.45 13.25
C ARG A 53 -5.57 9.01 13.46
N GLY A 54 -4.71 9.97 13.79
CA GLY A 54 -3.30 9.67 14.12
C GLY A 54 -2.58 9.00 12.97
N LEU A 55 -2.16 7.73 13.17
CA LEU A 55 -1.45 6.91 12.18
C LEU A 55 -2.38 6.04 11.34
N GLU A 56 -3.68 6.00 11.60
CA GLU A 56 -4.63 5.20 10.82
C GLU A 56 -4.72 5.69 9.37
N GLY A 57 -4.78 4.78 8.42
CA GLY A 57 -4.90 5.10 7.00
C GLY A 57 -3.68 5.83 6.42
N THR A 58 -2.47 5.40 6.81
CA THR A 58 -1.22 6.08 6.42
C THR A 58 -0.12 5.11 5.98
N ILE A 59 0.88 5.67 5.31
CA ILE A 59 2.23 5.08 5.27
C ILE A 59 3.11 5.97 6.14
N ILE A 60 3.81 5.37 7.08
CA ILE A 60 4.76 6.04 7.97
C ILE A 60 6.19 5.62 7.67
N ARG A 61 7.12 6.46 8.05
CA ARG A 61 8.55 6.18 8.07
C ARG A 61 9.08 6.40 9.49
N LEU A 62 9.93 5.51 9.98
CA LEU A 62 10.62 5.74 11.24
C LEU A 62 11.90 6.52 11.02
N ASP A 63 12.12 7.55 11.84
CA ASP A 63 13.39 8.27 11.90
C ASP A 63 14.44 7.47 12.70
N LYS A 64 15.66 7.99 12.77
CA LYS A 64 16.77 7.37 13.52
C LYS A 64 16.52 7.19 15.02
N ASN A 65 15.51 7.85 15.56
CA ASN A 65 15.09 7.75 16.97
C ASN A 65 13.81 6.92 17.11
N ASN A 66 13.44 6.14 16.09
CA ASN A 66 12.21 5.35 16.01
C ASN A 66 10.93 6.17 16.16
N ARG A 67 10.92 7.46 15.79
CA ARG A 67 9.71 8.29 15.77
C ARG A 67 9.04 8.22 14.40
N ALA A 68 7.70 8.09 14.41
CA ALA A 68 6.91 7.98 13.19
C ALA A 68 6.76 9.35 12.50
N GLU A 69 7.10 9.38 11.22
CA GLU A 69 6.81 10.46 10.28
C GLU A 69 5.78 9.97 9.27
N ILE A 70 4.68 10.70 9.08
CA ILE A 70 3.66 10.32 8.11
C ILE A 70 4.08 10.78 6.72
N ILE A 71 4.26 9.81 5.81
CA ILE A 71 4.66 10.04 4.42
C ILE A 71 3.46 10.24 3.51
N ALA A 72 2.37 9.48 3.75
CA ALA A 72 1.14 9.54 2.97
C ALA A 72 -0.08 9.29 3.85
N ARG A 73 -1.23 9.84 3.44
CA ARG A 73 -2.55 9.71 4.11
C ARG A 73 -3.63 9.30 3.12
N GLY A 74 -4.82 9.01 3.64
CA GLY A 74 -5.98 8.69 2.81
C GLY A 74 -5.86 7.32 2.16
N ILE A 75 -5.30 6.37 2.90
CA ILE A 75 -5.08 4.98 2.51
C ILE A 75 -6.05 4.11 3.30
N ARG A 76 -6.76 3.19 2.62
CA ARG A 76 -7.72 2.33 3.29
C ARG A 76 -7.07 1.07 3.87
N ASN A 77 -6.48 0.25 3.03
CA ASN A 77 -5.90 -1.04 3.42
C ASN A 77 -4.75 -1.44 2.50
N SER A 78 -3.60 -0.80 2.69
CA SER A 78 -2.39 -1.15 1.98
C SER A 78 -1.64 -2.27 2.71
N VAL A 79 -1.41 -3.38 2.03
CA VAL A 79 -0.63 -4.53 2.52
C VAL A 79 0.50 -4.93 1.56
N GLY A 80 0.92 -4.01 0.70
CA GLY A 80 2.05 -4.19 -0.20
C GLY A 80 2.69 -2.86 -0.57
N MET A 81 4.02 -2.80 -0.48
CA MET A 81 4.79 -1.62 -0.80
C MET A 81 6.17 -2.04 -1.30
N ASP A 82 6.68 -1.38 -2.34
CA ASP A 82 8.07 -1.54 -2.79
C ASP A 82 8.59 -0.23 -3.40
N PHE A 83 9.90 -0.13 -3.51
CA PHE A 83 10.59 1.04 -4.05
C PHE A 83 10.98 0.78 -5.52
N ASN A 84 10.61 1.72 -6.39
CA ASN A 84 11.04 1.66 -7.79
C ASN A 84 12.56 1.74 -7.87
N PRO A 85 13.24 0.72 -8.45
CA PRO A 85 14.71 0.66 -8.46
C PRO A 85 15.38 1.69 -9.37
N ARG A 86 14.60 2.49 -10.13
CA ARG A 86 15.12 3.59 -10.98
C ARG A 86 15.04 4.93 -10.28
N THR A 87 14.02 5.13 -9.44
CA THR A 87 13.69 6.46 -8.88
C THR A 87 13.76 6.50 -7.36
N GLY A 88 13.78 5.34 -6.68
CA GLY A 88 13.67 5.24 -5.23
C GLY A 88 12.28 5.59 -4.68
N GLN A 89 11.32 5.91 -5.55
CA GLN A 89 9.98 6.31 -5.14
C GLN A 89 9.13 5.09 -4.74
N ILE A 90 8.21 5.33 -3.80
CA ILE A 90 7.34 4.28 -3.24
C ILE A 90 6.16 4.03 -4.17
N TYR A 91 5.91 2.75 -4.44
CA TYR A 91 4.66 2.25 -4.98
C TYR A 91 4.00 1.34 -3.96
N PHE A 92 2.68 1.45 -3.80
CA PHE A 92 1.93 0.64 -2.85
C PHE A 92 0.56 0.26 -3.42
N THR A 93 0.08 -0.91 -3.02
CA THR A 93 -1.28 -1.36 -3.34
C THR A 93 -2.24 -0.86 -2.27
N ASP A 94 -3.49 -0.58 -2.65
CA ASP A 94 -4.57 -0.28 -1.70
C ASP A 94 -5.85 -1.02 -2.10
N ASN A 95 -6.50 -1.65 -1.14
CA ASN A 95 -7.74 -2.37 -1.35
C ASN A 95 -8.92 -1.41 -1.18
N GLY A 96 -9.78 -1.35 -2.20
CA GLY A 96 -10.98 -0.54 -2.23
C GLY A 96 -12.01 -0.93 -1.17
N ALA A 97 -12.98 -0.03 -0.92
CA ALA A 97 -14.04 -0.25 0.07
C ALA A 97 -14.95 -1.41 -0.32
N ASP A 98 -15.40 -2.16 0.67
CA ASP A 98 -16.37 -3.24 0.49
C ASP A 98 -17.80 -2.69 0.36
N PHE A 99 -18.68 -3.48 -0.26
CA PHE A 99 -20.13 -3.26 -0.33
C PHE A 99 -20.58 -2.03 -1.14
N MET A 100 -19.75 -1.53 -2.05
CA MET A 100 -20.13 -0.48 -2.98
C MET A 100 -20.62 -1.04 -4.35
N GLY A 101 -20.64 -2.36 -4.51
CA GLY A 101 -21.06 -3.09 -5.71
C GLY A 101 -20.02 -4.10 -6.20
N ASP A 102 -20.40 -4.95 -7.14
CA ASP A 102 -19.51 -5.99 -7.68
C ASP A 102 -18.34 -5.38 -8.49
N ASP A 103 -18.58 -4.29 -9.21
CA ASP A 103 -17.64 -3.69 -10.16
C ASP A 103 -17.02 -2.38 -9.66
N THR A 104 -17.36 -1.97 -8.45
CA THR A 104 -16.85 -0.75 -7.80
C THR A 104 -16.65 -0.96 -6.30
N PRO A 105 -15.69 -0.24 -5.70
CA PRO A 105 -14.63 0.54 -6.31
C PRO A 105 -13.48 -0.35 -6.78
N PRO A 106 -12.57 0.15 -7.63
CA PRO A 106 -11.38 -0.59 -8.00
C PRO A 106 -10.42 -0.74 -6.81
N ASP A 107 -9.64 -1.82 -6.78
CA ASP A 107 -8.38 -1.84 -6.05
C ASP A 107 -7.30 -1.08 -6.81
N GLU A 108 -6.25 -0.66 -6.13
CA GLU A 108 -5.33 0.35 -6.64
C GLU A 108 -3.86 -0.06 -6.58
N LEU A 109 -3.10 0.44 -7.56
CA LEU A 109 -1.68 0.69 -7.40
C LEU A 109 -1.47 2.21 -7.35
N ASN A 110 -0.85 2.66 -6.29
CA ASN A 110 -0.56 4.05 -6.00
C ASN A 110 0.94 4.36 -6.05
N HIS A 111 1.29 5.62 -6.27
CA HIS A 111 2.65 6.11 -6.36
C HIS A 111 2.84 7.36 -5.49
N ILE A 112 3.78 7.32 -4.57
CA ILE A 112 4.18 8.49 -3.77
C ILE A 112 5.29 9.23 -4.50
N SER A 113 4.98 10.40 -5.05
CA SER A 113 5.95 11.28 -5.72
C SER A 113 6.56 12.32 -4.78
N GLY A 114 5.98 12.52 -3.60
CA GLY A 114 6.46 13.44 -2.58
C GLY A 114 5.74 13.25 -1.24
N PRO A 115 6.26 13.78 -0.14
CA PRO A 115 5.67 13.61 1.17
C PRO A 115 4.35 14.36 1.33
N GLY A 116 3.48 13.87 2.21
CA GLY A 116 2.24 14.54 2.61
C GLY A 116 1.10 14.44 1.60
N GLN A 117 1.21 13.57 0.58
CA GLN A 117 0.14 13.29 -0.37
C GLN A 117 -1.02 12.56 0.29
N HIS A 118 -2.25 12.79 -0.25
CA HIS A 118 -3.49 12.18 0.19
C HIS A 118 -4.08 11.33 -0.93
N PHE A 119 -4.39 10.05 -0.66
CA PHE A 119 -4.79 9.05 -1.66
C PHE A 119 -6.30 8.76 -1.70
N GLY A 120 -7.11 9.60 -1.04
CA GLY A 120 -8.55 9.68 -1.28
C GLY A 120 -9.43 9.15 -0.17
N PHE A 121 -9.06 8.10 0.57
CA PHE A 121 -9.89 7.57 1.65
C PHE A 121 -10.00 8.58 2.83
N PRO A 122 -11.18 8.76 3.44
CA PRO A 122 -12.44 8.03 3.26
C PRO A 122 -13.40 8.62 2.20
N TYR A 123 -13.04 9.72 1.55
CA TYR A 123 -13.91 10.41 0.58
C TYR A 123 -14.17 9.58 -0.67
N PHE A 124 -13.18 8.76 -1.05
CA PHE A 124 -13.27 7.79 -2.15
C PHE A 124 -13.00 6.39 -1.58
N GLY A 125 -13.81 5.43 -2.02
CA GLY A 125 -13.67 4.02 -1.64
C GLY A 125 -12.56 3.30 -2.39
N GLY A 126 -12.16 3.88 -3.53
CA GLY A 126 -11.11 3.47 -4.46
C GLY A 126 -11.26 4.24 -5.75
N GLY A 127 -10.16 4.55 -6.43
CA GLY A 127 -10.15 5.35 -7.66
C GLY A 127 -10.74 6.73 -7.45
N THR A 128 -11.85 6.98 -8.11
CA THR A 128 -12.65 8.22 -8.01
C THR A 128 -14.07 7.95 -7.54
N ASP A 129 -14.34 6.74 -7.04
CA ASP A 129 -15.67 6.31 -6.62
C ASP A 129 -15.99 6.84 -5.23
N ARG A 130 -16.87 7.84 -5.17
CA ARG A 130 -17.27 8.54 -3.94
C ARG A 130 -17.96 7.59 -2.98
N THR A 131 -17.58 7.64 -1.71
CA THR A 131 -18.30 6.95 -0.64
C THR A 131 -19.59 7.69 -0.30
N ALA A 132 -20.65 6.95 0.04
CA ALA A 132 -21.93 7.54 0.40
C ALA A 132 -21.84 8.35 1.68
N GLU A 133 -21.06 7.88 2.64
CA GLU A 133 -20.87 8.48 3.97
C GLU A 133 -20.16 9.84 3.92
N PHE A 134 -19.35 10.06 2.89
CA PHE A 134 -18.56 11.30 2.74
C PHE A 134 -18.90 12.06 1.45
N ARG A 135 -20.08 11.80 0.83
CA ARG A 135 -20.46 12.41 -0.44
C ARG A 135 -20.47 13.94 -0.43
N ASP A 136 -20.88 14.52 0.70
CA ASP A 136 -21.04 15.98 0.86
C ASP A 136 -19.80 16.64 1.49
N GLN A 137 -18.73 15.87 1.70
CA GLN A 137 -17.48 16.37 2.27
C GLN A 137 -16.41 16.47 1.20
N THR A 138 -15.55 17.47 1.31
CA THR A 138 -14.40 17.67 0.43
C THR A 138 -13.12 17.39 1.20
N PRO A 139 -12.15 16.68 0.61
CA PRO A 139 -10.84 16.53 1.20
C PRO A 139 -10.17 17.89 1.44
N ASP A 140 -9.49 18.05 2.57
CA ASP A 140 -8.74 19.28 2.91
C ASP A 140 -7.58 19.56 1.93
N LYS A 141 -7.14 18.53 1.20
CA LYS A 141 -6.06 18.60 0.21
C LYS A 141 -6.45 17.87 -1.07
N PRO A 142 -5.91 18.26 -2.23
CA PRO A 142 -6.09 17.50 -3.46
C PRO A 142 -5.66 16.04 -3.28
N THR A 143 -6.49 15.13 -3.76
CA THR A 143 -6.19 13.70 -3.70
C THR A 143 -5.40 13.25 -4.93
N GLN A 144 -4.52 12.26 -4.73
CA GLN A 144 -3.76 11.64 -5.81
C GLN A 144 -4.58 10.47 -6.39
N PRO A 145 -4.81 10.45 -7.69
CA PRO A 145 -5.42 9.30 -8.33
C PRO A 145 -4.43 8.13 -8.39
N PRO A 146 -4.92 6.88 -8.39
CA PRO A 146 -4.06 5.72 -8.59
C PRO A 146 -3.38 5.73 -9.94
N VAL A 147 -2.17 5.19 -10.02
CA VAL A 147 -1.44 5.00 -11.28
C VAL A 147 -1.97 3.80 -12.08
N VAL A 148 -2.55 2.82 -11.39
CA VAL A 148 -3.29 1.71 -12.00
C VAL A 148 -4.55 1.44 -11.18
N LYS A 149 -5.69 1.37 -11.86
CA LYS A 149 -6.93 0.81 -11.32
C LYS A 149 -7.00 -0.66 -11.71
N PHE A 150 -7.09 -1.53 -10.72
CA PHE A 150 -7.38 -2.95 -10.92
C PHE A 150 -8.90 -3.18 -11.00
N GLY A 151 -9.33 -4.41 -11.27
CA GLY A 151 -10.73 -4.76 -11.08
C GLY A 151 -11.15 -4.58 -9.61
N ALA A 152 -12.45 -4.34 -9.38
CA ALA A 152 -12.96 -4.22 -8.03
C ALA A 152 -12.75 -5.53 -7.25
N HIS A 153 -12.37 -5.38 -5.99
CA HIS A 153 -12.26 -6.46 -5.01
C HIS A 153 -11.29 -7.60 -5.39
N VAL A 154 -10.30 -7.35 -6.25
CA VAL A 154 -9.30 -8.38 -6.61
C VAL A 154 -8.30 -8.64 -5.50
N ALA A 155 -8.33 -7.85 -4.43
CA ALA A 155 -7.43 -7.90 -3.29
C ALA A 155 -5.97 -7.82 -3.75
N ALA A 156 -5.59 -6.65 -4.30
CA ALA A 156 -4.22 -6.35 -4.69
C ALA A 156 -3.35 -6.21 -3.44
N LEU A 157 -2.58 -7.25 -3.11
CA LEU A 157 -1.78 -7.32 -1.89
C LEU A 157 -0.31 -7.00 -2.15
N GLY A 158 0.54 -8.02 -2.30
CA GLY A 158 1.97 -7.82 -2.48
C GLY A 158 2.34 -7.13 -3.79
N ILE A 159 3.30 -6.21 -3.72
CA ILE A 159 3.98 -5.64 -4.89
C ILE A 159 5.48 -5.87 -4.77
N HIS A 160 6.13 -6.18 -5.90
CA HIS A 160 7.57 -6.30 -5.96
C HIS A 160 8.12 -5.84 -7.30
N PHE A 161 9.11 -4.95 -7.31
CA PHE A 161 9.87 -4.59 -8.50
C PHE A 161 10.92 -5.65 -8.80
N TYR A 162 10.90 -6.19 -10.00
CA TYR A 162 11.84 -7.23 -10.39
C TYR A 162 13.26 -6.68 -10.57
N ARG A 163 14.16 -7.10 -9.68
CA ARG A 163 15.58 -6.70 -9.65
C ARG A 163 16.51 -7.82 -10.14
N GLY A 164 15.95 -8.99 -10.44
CA GLY A 164 16.73 -10.18 -10.83
C GLY A 164 17.13 -10.21 -12.30
N THR A 165 17.81 -11.28 -12.68
CA THR A 165 18.30 -11.52 -14.05
C THR A 165 17.74 -12.79 -14.69
N GLN A 166 17.00 -13.62 -13.93
CA GLN A 166 16.44 -14.89 -14.39
C GLN A 166 15.35 -14.70 -15.44
N PHE A 167 14.43 -13.73 -15.25
CA PHE A 167 13.41 -13.42 -16.25
C PHE A 167 14.01 -12.63 -17.42
N PRO A 168 13.36 -12.68 -18.61
CA PRO A 168 13.81 -11.94 -19.79
C PRO A 168 14.06 -10.45 -19.51
N LYS A 169 14.97 -9.82 -20.26
CA LYS A 169 15.30 -8.39 -20.10
C LYS A 169 14.09 -7.47 -20.06
N ALA A 170 13.05 -7.80 -20.83
CA ALA A 170 11.78 -7.04 -20.88
C ALA A 170 11.02 -7.01 -19.55
N TYR A 171 11.36 -7.86 -18.57
CA TYR A 171 10.74 -7.90 -17.23
C TYR A 171 11.49 -7.08 -16.19
N ARG A 172 12.73 -6.71 -16.50
CA ARG A 172 13.59 -6.02 -15.54
C ARG A 172 13.03 -4.64 -15.21
N LYS A 173 12.98 -4.34 -13.92
CA LYS A 173 12.44 -3.09 -13.35
C LYS A 173 10.94 -2.90 -13.50
N ASP A 174 10.19 -3.87 -14.04
CA ASP A 174 8.74 -3.90 -13.95
C ASP A 174 8.30 -4.30 -12.55
N ALA A 175 7.11 -3.86 -12.16
CA ALA A 175 6.48 -4.30 -10.93
C ALA A 175 5.58 -5.51 -11.17
N PHE A 176 5.49 -6.38 -10.17
CA PHE A 176 4.57 -7.50 -10.13
C PHE A 176 3.67 -7.34 -8.93
N VAL A 177 2.37 -7.47 -9.13
CA VAL A 177 1.35 -7.34 -8.09
C VAL A 177 0.61 -8.66 -7.94
N ALA A 178 0.59 -9.18 -6.73
CA ALA A 178 -0.18 -10.36 -6.38
C ALA A 178 -1.62 -9.97 -6.04
N GLN A 179 -2.58 -10.51 -6.79
CA GLN A 179 -4.00 -10.38 -6.51
C GLN A 179 -4.48 -11.65 -5.82
N HIS A 180 -4.82 -11.53 -4.53
CA HIS A 180 -5.32 -12.65 -3.72
C HIS A 180 -6.63 -13.21 -4.31
N GLY A 181 -7.50 -12.34 -4.79
CA GLY A 181 -8.81 -12.69 -5.32
C GLY A 181 -9.95 -12.23 -4.43
N SER A 182 -11.11 -12.06 -5.07
CA SER A 182 -12.30 -11.50 -4.45
C SER A 182 -13.02 -12.51 -3.54
N TRP A 183 -13.60 -11.99 -2.45
CA TRP A 183 -14.48 -12.74 -1.56
C TRP A 183 -15.93 -12.22 -1.60
N ASN A 184 -16.13 -10.97 -2.03
CA ASN A 184 -17.39 -10.22 -1.97
C ASN A 184 -17.97 -9.87 -3.35
N ARG A 185 -17.73 -10.71 -4.36
CA ARG A 185 -18.28 -10.61 -5.72
C ARG A 185 -19.11 -11.83 -6.09
N LYS A 186 -20.16 -11.63 -6.91
CA LYS A 186 -20.92 -12.73 -7.51
C LYS A 186 -20.06 -13.57 -8.45
N VAL A 187 -19.27 -12.90 -9.31
CA VAL A 187 -18.30 -13.54 -10.20
C VAL A 187 -16.91 -13.31 -9.65
N PRO A 188 -16.19 -14.34 -9.20
CA PRO A 188 -14.85 -14.20 -8.64
C PRO A 188 -13.86 -13.58 -9.63
N GLN A 189 -13.01 -12.68 -9.13
CA GLN A 189 -11.91 -12.06 -9.88
C GLN A 189 -10.62 -12.04 -9.08
N GLY A 190 -9.49 -11.83 -9.76
CA GLY A 190 -8.16 -11.84 -9.14
C GLY A 190 -7.50 -13.21 -9.29
N TYR A 191 -6.96 -13.77 -8.19
CA TYR A 191 -6.25 -15.08 -8.12
C TYR A 191 -5.12 -15.18 -9.15
N ARG A 192 -4.32 -14.09 -9.31
CA ARG A 192 -3.31 -14.00 -10.38
C ARG A 192 -2.18 -13.05 -10.01
N ILE A 193 -1.12 -13.12 -10.78
CA ILE A 193 -0.02 -12.14 -10.73
C ILE A 193 -0.15 -11.19 -11.92
N MET A 194 -0.19 -9.89 -11.63
CA MET A 194 -0.20 -8.84 -12.64
C MET A 194 1.20 -8.31 -12.85
N ARG A 195 1.64 -8.19 -14.10
CA ARG A 195 2.85 -7.47 -14.47
C ARG A 195 2.49 -6.03 -14.84
N ILE A 196 3.07 -5.08 -14.17
CA ILE A 196 2.94 -3.66 -14.44
C ILE A 196 4.20 -3.21 -15.17
N ARG A 197 4.05 -2.90 -16.45
CA ARG A 197 5.17 -2.41 -17.27
C ARG A 197 5.51 -0.98 -16.89
N MET A 198 6.74 -0.76 -16.48
CA MET A 198 7.24 0.55 -16.12
C MET A 198 7.92 1.20 -17.32
N HIS A 199 7.34 2.29 -17.84
CA HIS A 199 7.96 3.07 -18.91
C HIS A 199 9.20 3.81 -18.43
N GLU A 200 10.14 4.12 -19.33
CA GLU A 200 11.42 4.76 -18.99
C GLU A 200 11.28 6.10 -18.26
N LYS A 201 10.16 6.79 -18.40
CA LYS A 201 9.85 8.05 -17.73
C LYS A 201 9.14 7.90 -16.39
N GLY A 202 9.02 6.68 -15.86
CA GLY A 202 8.43 6.44 -14.52
C GLY A 202 6.91 6.70 -14.44
N LYS A 203 6.19 6.71 -15.55
CA LYS A 203 4.72 6.84 -15.61
C LYS A 203 4.09 5.58 -16.15
#